data_1cf2be0ccd945e75968409d94687d4a6
#
_entry.id   1cf2be0ccd945e75968409d94687d4a6
#
_cell.length_a   1.000
_cell.length_b   1.000
_cell.length_c   1.000
_cell.angle_alpha   90.00
_cell.angle_beta   90.00
_cell.angle_gamma   90.00
#
_symmetry.space_group_name_H-M   'P 1'
#
loop_
_entity.id
_entity.type
_entity.pdbx_description
1 polymer ?
#
loop_
_entity_poly.entity_id
_entity_poly.type
_entity_poly.pdbx_seq_one_letter_code
_entity_poly.pdbx_strand_id
1 'polypeptide(L)'
;MIKRYLITLILLCTAGTVLYTHYQTYTNNPWTRDGQVSAYVISITPRVTGQVTQVYVVDNSKVKKGDLLFEIDPSTYVASYHKALANQKQATALLAKAQNEEQRARKLEKRTHGAVPALTLSNLHNAVQTAQANFELAKANIEEAQLNLDFTKVYAPTDGYITNLNVRVGSQVVANSPVVALIDENSFWIEGYFKETDLAGIAPSDRATVTLLMHDDVALEGKIKSIGFGIAKKDGITGNDLLPTVNPNFQWIRLAQRIPVKVTLNEMPKDLQLRVGMTASIKIIKH
;
A
#
# COMPACT_ATOMS: atom_id res chain seq x y z
N MET A 1 3.84 71.46 26.08
CA MET A 1 3.73 70.18 26.79
C MET A 1 2.71 69.22 26.20
N ILE A 2 1.51 69.64 25.85
CA ILE A 2 0.43 68.79 25.29
C ILE A 2 0.85 67.99 24.04
N LYS A 3 1.58 68.61 23.08
CA LYS A 3 2.07 67.91 21.87
C LYS A 3 2.99 66.70 22.18
N ARG A 4 3.82 66.76 23.23
CA ARG A 4 4.70 65.65 23.62
C ARG A 4 3.89 64.47 24.20
N TYR A 5 2.89 64.73 25.02
CA TYR A 5 2.02 63.72 25.57
C TYR A 5 1.13 63.10 24.47
N LEU A 6 0.72 63.86 23.46
CA LEU A 6 -0.07 63.35 22.34
C LEU A 6 0.75 62.39 21.46
N ILE A 7 2.02 62.67 21.21
CA ILE A 7 2.94 61.79 20.46
C ILE A 7 3.19 60.49 21.26
N THR A 8 3.44 60.57 22.56
CA THR A 8 3.64 59.39 23.38
C THR A 8 2.38 58.53 23.46
N LEU A 9 1.18 59.11 23.52
CA LEU A 9 -0.07 58.41 23.51
C LEU A 9 -0.30 57.66 22.18
N ILE A 10 -0.01 58.30 21.05
CA ILE A 10 -0.11 57.68 19.71
C ILE A 10 0.86 56.50 19.61
N LEU A 11 2.11 56.65 20.07
CA LEU A 11 3.11 55.58 20.08
C LEU A 11 2.68 54.41 20.99
N LEU A 12 2.06 54.68 22.11
CA LEU A 12 1.57 53.65 23.04
C LEU A 12 0.38 52.89 22.43
N CYS A 13 -0.55 53.62 21.74
CA CYS A 13 -1.68 52.99 21.05
C CYS A 13 -1.21 52.13 19.86
N THR A 14 -0.24 52.61 19.06
CA THR A 14 0.30 51.84 17.93
C THR A 14 1.07 50.60 18.44
N ALA A 15 1.89 50.73 19.49
CA ALA A 15 2.56 49.60 20.12
C ALA A 15 1.54 48.56 20.69
N GLY A 16 0.48 49.06 21.34
CA GLY A 16 -0.60 48.20 21.84
C GLY A 16 -1.35 47.44 20.76
N THR A 17 -1.67 48.10 19.65
CA THR A 17 -2.30 47.48 18.47
C THR A 17 -1.39 46.42 17.82
N VAL A 18 -0.12 46.76 17.63
CA VAL A 18 0.86 45.77 17.07
C VAL A 18 1.02 44.55 18.01
N LEU A 19 1.11 44.77 19.31
CA LEU A 19 1.23 43.71 20.28
C LEU A 19 -0.04 42.82 20.31
N TYR A 20 -1.22 43.42 20.23
CA TYR A 20 -2.49 42.74 20.16
C TYR A 20 -2.64 41.90 18.89
N THR A 21 -2.29 42.45 17.73
CA THR A 21 -2.34 41.71 16.46
C THR A 21 -1.34 40.53 16.45
N HIS A 22 -0.11 40.76 16.95
CA HIS A 22 0.87 39.69 17.11
C HIS A 22 0.41 38.57 18.06
N TYR A 23 -0.20 38.95 19.18
CA TYR A 23 -0.75 38.00 20.15
C TYR A 23 -1.89 37.18 19.54
N GLN A 24 -2.81 37.80 18.84
CA GLN A 24 -3.91 37.15 18.11
C GLN A 24 -3.38 36.16 17.05
N THR A 25 -2.38 36.59 16.29
CA THR A 25 -1.79 35.74 15.26
C THR A 25 -1.06 34.52 15.87
N TYR A 26 -0.41 34.71 17.02
CA TYR A 26 0.27 33.62 17.71
C TYR A 26 -0.70 32.62 18.35
N THR A 27 -1.78 33.07 18.93
CA THR A 27 -2.77 32.20 19.60
C THR A 27 -3.72 31.53 18.60
N ASN A 28 -4.02 32.17 17.47
CA ASN A 28 -4.96 31.65 16.48
C ASN A 28 -4.31 30.68 15.49
N ASN A 29 -2.99 30.75 15.26
CA ASN A 29 -2.27 29.93 14.31
C ASN A 29 -1.46 28.86 15.04
N PRO A 30 -2.02 27.68 15.26
CA PRO A 30 -1.32 26.62 15.96
C PRO A 30 -0.10 26.15 15.19
N TRP A 31 0.95 25.85 15.94
CA TRP A 31 2.19 25.37 15.38
C TRP A 31 2.75 24.20 16.20
N THR A 32 3.49 23.33 15.54
CA THR A 32 4.18 22.20 16.18
C THR A 32 5.54 21.98 15.57
N ARG A 33 6.51 21.56 16.39
CA ARG A 33 7.80 21.02 15.95
C ARG A 33 7.80 19.50 15.86
N ASP A 34 6.71 18.88 16.28
CA ASP A 34 6.54 17.44 16.28
C ASP A 34 5.82 17.02 14.99
N GLY A 35 6.48 17.31 13.88
CA GLY A 35 6.07 16.90 12.56
C GLY A 35 7.05 15.90 11.97
N GLN A 36 6.56 14.94 11.20
CA GLN A 36 7.36 13.92 10.56
C GLN A 36 6.94 13.70 9.11
N VAL A 37 7.91 13.55 8.24
CA VAL A 37 7.67 13.14 6.86
C VAL A 37 7.27 11.67 6.86
N SER A 38 6.15 11.36 6.22
CA SER A 38 5.61 10.02 6.05
C SER A 38 5.32 9.74 4.59
N ALA A 39 5.29 8.47 4.20
CA ALA A 39 4.86 8.01 2.89
C ALA A 39 4.22 6.62 3.01
N TYR A 40 3.52 6.16 1.98
CA TYR A 40 3.07 4.78 1.96
C TYR A 40 4.25 3.84 1.73
N VAL A 41 4.40 2.90 2.66
CA VAL A 41 5.40 1.85 2.58
C VAL A 41 4.72 0.56 2.17
N ILE A 42 5.08 0.06 1.00
CA ILE A 42 4.54 -1.17 0.44
C ILE A 42 5.49 -2.31 0.80
N SER A 43 5.01 -3.27 1.54
CA SER A 43 5.76 -4.49 1.85
C SER A 43 5.71 -5.42 0.65
N ILE A 44 6.84 -5.63 -0.01
CA ILE A 44 6.97 -6.57 -1.11
C ILE A 44 7.03 -7.98 -0.54
N THR A 45 6.01 -8.77 -0.88
CA THR A 45 5.86 -10.17 -0.46
C THR A 45 5.88 -11.08 -1.69
N PRO A 46 6.77 -12.07 -1.77
CA PRO A 46 6.71 -13.07 -2.83
C PRO A 46 5.42 -13.90 -2.71
N ARG A 47 4.87 -14.31 -3.84
CA ARG A 47 3.67 -15.17 -3.87
C ARG A 47 4.00 -16.66 -3.85
N VAL A 48 5.26 -17.00 -4.11
CA VAL A 48 5.77 -18.37 -4.16
C VAL A 48 7.00 -18.51 -3.27
N THR A 49 7.23 -19.73 -2.79
CA THR A 49 8.36 -20.05 -1.89
C THR A 49 9.53 -20.62 -2.70
N GLY A 50 10.74 -20.19 -2.40
CA GLY A 50 11.94 -20.76 -3.04
C GLY A 50 13.21 -20.00 -2.71
N GLN A 51 14.33 -20.48 -3.25
CA GLN A 51 15.61 -19.83 -3.08
C GLN A 51 15.77 -18.68 -4.09
N VAL A 52 16.31 -17.55 -3.65
CA VAL A 52 16.60 -16.42 -4.54
C VAL A 52 17.85 -16.69 -5.36
N THR A 53 17.71 -16.64 -6.66
CA THR A 53 18.80 -16.88 -7.62
C THR A 53 19.50 -15.59 -8.02
N GLN A 54 18.74 -14.50 -8.16
CA GLN A 54 19.28 -13.19 -8.57
C GLN A 54 18.55 -12.06 -7.85
N VAL A 55 19.29 -10.98 -7.55
CA VAL A 55 18.77 -9.72 -6.99
C VAL A 55 19.26 -8.59 -7.90
N TYR A 56 18.33 -7.78 -8.42
CA TYR A 56 18.62 -6.76 -9.44
C TYR A 56 18.68 -5.35 -8.86
N VAL A 57 18.30 -5.19 -7.60
CA VAL A 57 18.23 -3.90 -6.91
C VAL A 57 19.17 -3.86 -5.72
N VAL A 58 19.52 -2.66 -5.29
CA VAL A 58 20.29 -2.43 -4.08
C VAL A 58 19.46 -1.61 -3.10
N ASP A 59 19.84 -1.66 -1.83
CA ASP A 59 19.17 -0.87 -0.80
C ASP A 59 19.27 0.63 -1.11
N ASN A 60 18.19 1.39 -0.86
CA ASN A 60 18.05 2.81 -1.17
C ASN A 60 18.11 3.18 -2.66
N SER A 61 17.99 2.22 -3.58
CA SER A 61 17.90 2.50 -5.02
C SER A 61 16.47 2.92 -5.42
N LYS A 62 16.40 3.79 -6.42
CA LYS A 62 15.14 4.16 -7.06
C LYS A 62 14.75 3.10 -8.08
N VAL A 63 13.48 2.72 -8.09
CA VAL A 63 12.88 1.76 -9.03
C VAL A 63 11.63 2.34 -9.66
N LYS A 64 11.29 1.87 -10.85
CA LYS A 64 10.04 2.17 -11.54
C LYS A 64 9.07 1.00 -11.44
N LYS A 65 7.80 1.28 -11.58
CA LYS A 65 6.77 0.26 -11.71
C LYS A 65 7.12 -0.72 -12.83
N GLY A 66 7.13 -2.01 -12.49
CA GLY A 66 7.46 -3.09 -13.42
C GLY A 66 8.94 -3.46 -13.47
N ASP A 67 9.83 -2.78 -12.76
CA ASP A 67 11.22 -3.18 -12.63
C ASP A 67 11.33 -4.50 -11.86
N LEU A 68 12.18 -5.40 -12.34
CA LEU A 68 12.44 -6.69 -11.71
C LEU A 68 13.32 -6.47 -10.47
N LEU A 69 12.82 -6.88 -9.31
CA LEU A 69 13.51 -6.71 -8.03
C LEU A 69 14.42 -7.89 -7.73
N PHE A 70 13.90 -9.10 -7.80
CA PHE A 70 14.64 -10.33 -7.59
C PHE A 70 13.93 -11.51 -8.27
N GLU A 71 14.66 -12.62 -8.44
CA GLU A 71 14.16 -13.84 -9.04
C GLU A 71 14.35 -15.02 -8.10
N ILE A 72 13.30 -15.84 -7.99
CA ILE A 72 13.24 -17.07 -7.22
C ILE A 72 13.53 -18.23 -8.17
N ASP A 73 14.20 -19.29 -7.71
CA ASP A 73 14.50 -20.48 -8.52
C ASP A 73 13.23 -21.01 -9.21
N PRO A 74 13.14 -20.92 -10.54
CA PRO A 74 11.98 -21.34 -11.30
C PRO A 74 11.91 -22.84 -11.53
N SER A 75 12.96 -23.61 -11.21
CA SER A 75 13.14 -25.00 -11.66
C SER A 75 11.97 -25.90 -11.31
N THR A 76 11.46 -25.81 -10.09
CA THR A 76 10.32 -26.62 -9.62
C THR A 76 9.00 -26.19 -10.26
N TYR A 77 8.85 -24.89 -10.53
CA TYR A 77 7.67 -24.31 -11.16
C TYR A 77 7.63 -24.62 -12.66
N VAL A 78 8.78 -24.58 -13.35
CA VAL A 78 8.92 -25.03 -14.73
C VAL A 78 8.56 -26.51 -14.88
N ALA A 79 9.04 -27.36 -13.96
CA ALA A 79 8.68 -28.78 -13.96
C ALA A 79 7.17 -29.01 -13.75
N SER A 80 6.55 -28.24 -12.84
CA SER A 80 5.11 -28.28 -12.61
C SER A 80 4.29 -27.81 -13.83
N TYR A 81 4.74 -26.76 -14.51
CA TYR A 81 4.13 -26.29 -15.74
C TYR A 81 4.18 -27.35 -16.85
N HIS A 82 5.36 -27.98 -17.06
CA HIS A 82 5.47 -29.05 -18.05
C HIS A 82 4.60 -30.27 -17.71
N LYS A 83 4.45 -30.63 -16.43
CA LYS A 83 3.55 -31.67 -15.98
C LYS A 83 2.08 -31.33 -16.30
N ALA A 84 1.65 -30.09 -16.03
CA ALA A 84 0.31 -29.63 -16.37
C ALA A 84 0.04 -29.65 -17.87
N LEU A 85 1.04 -29.24 -18.69
CA LEU A 85 0.96 -29.30 -20.14
C LEU A 85 0.83 -30.74 -20.67
N ALA A 86 1.56 -31.69 -20.08
CA ALA A 86 1.41 -33.10 -20.43
C ALA A 86 0.01 -33.66 -20.11
N ASN A 87 -0.53 -33.29 -18.93
CA ASN A 87 -1.89 -33.67 -18.53
C ASN A 87 -2.96 -33.10 -19.49
N GLN A 88 -2.79 -31.84 -19.93
CA GLN A 88 -3.72 -31.26 -20.92
C GLN A 88 -3.67 -32.02 -22.26
N LYS A 89 -2.46 -32.38 -22.75
CA LYS A 89 -2.34 -33.18 -23.97
C LYS A 89 -3.04 -34.52 -23.84
N GLN A 90 -2.95 -35.17 -22.70
CA GLN A 90 -3.66 -36.42 -22.40
C GLN A 90 -5.17 -36.22 -22.41
N ALA A 91 -5.68 -35.17 -21.70
CA ALA A 91 -7.10 -34.86 -21.67
C ALA A 91 -7.65 -34.52 -23.07
N THR A 92 -6.88 -33.80 -23.88
CA THR A 92 -7.23 -33.49 -25.28
C THR A 92 -7.38 -34.78 -26.12
N ALA A 93 -6.47 -35.74 -25.96
CA ALA A 93 -6.54 -37.00 -26.68
C ALA A 93 -7.76 -37.85 -26.26
N LEU A 94 -8.07 -37.86 -24.95
CA LEU A 94 -9.25 -38.55 -24.40
C LEU A 94 -10.56 -37.92 -24.89
N LEU A 95 -10.62 -36.58 -24.92
CA LEU A 95 -11.76 -35.85 -25.45
C LEU A 95 -11.96 -36.18 -26.95
N ALA A 96 -10.92 -36.11 -27.76
CA ALA A 96 -10.95 -36.45 -29.17
C ALA A 96 -11.41 -37.90 -29.41
N LYS A 97 -10.95 -38.84 -28.56
CA LYS A 97 -11.41 -40.24 -28.59
C LYS A 97 -12.92 -40.34 -28.34
N ALA A 98 -13.40 -39.75 -27.24
CA ALA A 98 -14.81 -39.79 -26.86
C ALA A 98 -15.72 -39.17 -27.96
N GLN A 99 -15.31 -38.01 -28.49
CA GLN A 99 -16.03 -37.32 -29.59
C GLN A 99 -16.07 -38.21 -30.86
N ASN A 100 -14.98 -38.86 -31.23
CA ASN A 100 -14.92 -39.76 -32.36
C ASN A 100 -15.83 -41.00 -32.20
N GLU A 101 -15.91 -41.56 -30.98
CA GLU A 101 -16.76 -42.69 -30.65
C GLU A 101 -18.25 -42.30 -30.74
N GLU A 102 -18.62 -41.18 -30.09
CA GLU A 102 -19.99 -40.66 -30.21
C GLU A 102 -20.38 -40.35 -31.65
N GLN A 103 -19.50 -39.67 -32.38
CA GLN A 103 -19.76 -39.31 -33.78
C GLN A 103 -19.97 -40.54 -34.66
N ARG A 104 -19.18 -41.59 -34.48
CA ARG A 104 -19.30 -42.86 -35.20
C ARG A 104 -20.63 -43.57 -34.87
N ALA A 105 -20.98 -43.64 -33.61
CA ALA A 105 -22.23 -44.22 -33.17
C ALA A 105 -23.47 -43.45 -33.72
N ARG A 106 -23.44 -42.13 -33.68
CA ARG A 106 -24.48 -41.28 -34.25
C ARG A 106 -24.61 -41.40 -35.78
N LYS A 107 -23.47 -41.54 -36.48
CA LYS A 107 -23.49 -41.79 -37.96
C LYS A 107 -24.08 -43.16 -38.30
N LEU A 108 -23.78 -44.20 -37.52
CA LEU A 108 -24.35 -45.53 -37.71
C LEU A 108 -25.86 -45.52 -37.48
N GLU A 109 -26.35 -44.94 -36.41
CA GLU A 109 -27.78 -44.80 -36.08
C GLU A 109 -28.55 -44.03 -37.18
N LYS A 110 -27.91 -42.95 -37.73
CA LYS A 110 -28.51 -42.21 -38.85
C LYS A 110 -28.61 -43.04 -40.14
N ARG A 111 -27.70 -44.00 -40.38
CA ARG A 111 -27.73 -44.85 -41.56
C ARG A 111 -28.70 -46.03 -41.40
N THR A 112 -28.75 -46.59 -40.23
CA THR A 112 -29.56 -47.75 -39.92
C THR A 112 -30.27 -47.50 -38.57
N HIS A 113 -31.56 -47.16 -38.64
CA HIS A 113 -32.35 -46.83 -37.46
C HIS A 113 -32.46 -48.04 -36.53
N GLY A 114 -32.17 -47.86 -35.24
CA GLY A 114 -32.15 -48.95 -34.25
C GLY A 114 -30.86 -49.76 -34.20
N ALA A 115 -29.84 -49.37 -34.99
CA ALA A 115 -28.55 -50.06 -34.97
C ALA A 115 -27.73 -49.81 -33.69
N VAL A 116 -27.99 -48.70 -32.96
CA VAL A 116 -27.35 -48.35 -31.72
C VAL A 116 -28.39 -48.14 -30.62
N PRO A 117 -28.36 -48.89 -29.51
CA PRO A 117 -29.32 -48.68 -28.41
C PRO A 117 -29.27 -47.23 -27.88
N ALA A 118 -30.43 -46.66 -27.55
CA ALA A 118 -30.52 -45.29 -27.03
C ALA A 118 -29.69 -45.06 -25.76
N LEU A 119 -29.61 -46.09 -24.89
CA LEU A 119 -28.76 -46.07 -23.71
C LEU A 119 -27.28 -45.92 -24.09
N THR A 120 -26.79 -46.61 -25.12
CA THR A 120 -25.41 -46.50 -25.61
C THR A 120 -25.09 -45.10 -26.13
N LEU A 121 -26.03 -44.51 -26.90
CA LEU A 121 -25.86 -43.11 -27.35
C LEU A 121 -25.80 -42.11 -26.19
N SER A 122 -26.65 -42.31 -25.16
CA SER A 122 -26.64 -41.50 -23.95
C SER A 122 -25.30 -41.64 -23.18
N ASN A 123 -24.82 -42.86 -23.05
CA ASN A 123 -23.52 -43.14 -22.36
C ASN A 123 -22.35 -42.52 -23.12
N LEU A 124 -22.30 -42.58 -24.43
CA LEU A 124 -21.28 -41.92 -25.27
C LEU A 124 -21.34 -40.41 -25.15
N HIS A 125 -22.55 -39.85 -25.13
CA HIS A 125 -22.72 -38.41 -24.91
C HIS A 125 -22.19 -37.98 -23.54
N ASN A 126 -22.55 -38.69 -22.48
CA ASN A 126 -22.04 -38.45 -21.12
C ASN A 126 -20.51 -38.61 -21.04
N ALA A 127 -19.95 -39.58 -21.79
CA ALA A 127 -18.49 -39.75 -21.87
C ALA A 127 -17.80 -38.52 -22.53
N VAL A 128 -18.40 -37.93 -23.55
CA VAL A 128 -17.90 -36.68 -24.16
C VAL A 128 -17.96 -35.53 -23.16
N GLN A 129 -19.10 -35.37 -22.45
CA GLN A 129 -19.23 -34.34 -21.43
C GLN A 129 -18.19 -34.47 -20.31
N THR A 130 -17.94 -35.70 -19.83
CA THR A 130 -16.92 -36.00 -18.82
C THR A 130 -15.52 -35.69 -19.33
N ALA A 131 -15.22 -36.09 -20.57
CA ALA A 131 -13.92 -35.80 -21.18
C ALA A 131 -13.71 -34.30 -21.42
N GLN A 132 -14.77 -33.57 -21.78
CA GLN A 132 -14.73 -32.12 -21.90
C GLN A 132 -14.46 -31.43 -20.57
N ALA A 133 -15.13 -31.86 -19.49
CA ALA A 133 -14.89 -31.34 -18.16
C ALA A 133 -13.45 -31.58 -17.68
N ASN A 134 -12.90 -32.77 -17.96
CA ASN A 134 -11.49 -33.10 -17.65
C ASN A 134 -10.51 -32.25 -18.47
N PHE A 135 -10.82 -31.92 -19.71
CA PHE A 135 -10.01 -31.02 -20.54
C PHE A 135 -10.00 -29.61 -19.97
N GLU A 136 -11.16 -29.07 -19.57
CA GLU A 136 -11.24 -27.75 -18.95
C GLU A 136 -10.50 -27.68 -17.59
N LEU A 137 -10.59 -28.74 -16.80
CA LEU A 137 -9.80 -28.86 -15.56
C LEU A 137 -8.30 -28.85 -15.85
N ALA A 138 -7.85 -29.63 -16.84
CA ALA A 138 -6.44 -29.65 -17.23
C ALA A 138 -5.95 -28.30 -17.77
N LYS A 139 -6.81 -27.55 -18.45
CA LYS A 139 -6.53 -26.19 -18.91
C LYS A 139 -6.36 -25.23 -17.72
N ALA A 140 -7.25 -25.27 -16.73
CA ALA A 140 -7.14 -24.47 -15.52
C ALA A 140 -5.86 -24.78 -14.75
N ASN A 141 -5.45 -26.05 -14.67
CA ASN A 141 -4.20 -26.43 -14.01
C ASN A 141 -2.95 -25.88 -14.73
N ILE A 142 -2.99 -25.70 -16.05
CA ILE A 142 -1.89 -25.03 -16.78
C ILE A 142 -1.85 -23.55 -16.41
N GLU A 143 -3.00 -22.88 -16.39
CA GLU A 143 -3.08 -21.47 -16.02
C GLU A 143 -2.53 -21.23 -14.61
N GLU A 144 -2.87 -22.07 -13.64
CA GLU A 144 -2.32 -22.04 -12.28
C GLU A 144 -0.80 -22.25 -12.27
N ALA A 145 -0.29 -23.26 -12.97
CA ALA A 145 1.12 -23.56 -13.02
C ALA A 145 1.93 -22.44 -13.70
N GLN A 146 1.35 -21.80 -14.73
CA GLN A 146 1.95 -20.65 -15.40
C GLN A 146 2.01 -19.44 -14.46
N LEU A 147 0.93 -19.13 -13.75
CA LEU A 147 0.90 -18.03 -12.76
C LEU A 147 1.96 -18.26 -11.67
N ASN A 148 2.10 -19.47 -11.16
CA ASN A 148 3.11 -19.78 -10.15
C ASN A 148 4.54 -19.63 -10.71
N LEU A 149 4.76 -19.96 -11.98
CA LEU A 149 6.03 -19.72 -12.65
C LEU A 149 6.29 -18.21 -12.84
N ASP A 150 5.28 -17.44 -13.24
CA ASP A 150 5.41 -15.99 -13.40
C ASP A 150 5.70 -15.30 -12.06
N PHE A 151 5.15 -15.82 -10.96
CA PHE A 151 5.38 -15.29 -9.61
C PHE A 151 6.79 -15.56 -9.07
N THR A 152 7.61 -16.38 -9.74
CA THR A 152 9.04 -16.50 -9.42
C THR A 152 9.81 -15.21 -9.70
N LYS A 153 9.29 -14.34 -10.56
CA LYS A 153 9.83 -13.02 -10.86
C LYS A 153 9.05 -11.96 -10.10
N VAL A 154 9.73 -11.28 -9.19
CA VAL A 154 9.08 -10.28 -8.31
C VAL A 154 9.40 -8.89 -8.83
N TYR A 155 8.34 -8.14 -9.15
CA TYR A 155 8.42 -6.81 -9.77
C TYR A 155 7.95 -5.72 -8.80
N ALA A 156 8.43 -4.48 -9.03
CA ALA A 156 7.97 -3.30 -8.33
C ALA A 156 6.52 -2.95 -8.73
N PRO A 157 5.59 -2.81 -7.77
CA PRO A 157 4.18 -2.46 -8.05
C PRO A 157 3.97 -0.98 -8.41
N THR A 158 4.87 -0.09 -7.98
CA THR A 158 4.82 1.36 -8.21
C THR A 158 6.24 1.94 -8.29
N ASP A 159 6.33 3.19 -8.73
CA ASP A 159 7.59 3.96 -8.68
C ASP A 159 7.94 4.29 -7.23
N GLY A 160 9.22 4.21 -6.88
CA GLY A 160 9.62 4.50 -5.51
C GLY A 160 11.05 4.14 -5.16
N TYR A 161 11.32 4.03 -3.87
CA TYR A 161 12.65 3.72 -3.33
C TYR A 161 12.62 2.43 -2.53
N ILE A 162 13.52 1.53 -2.86
CA ILE A 162 13.74 0.29 -2.10
C ILE A 162 14.37 0.62 -0.75
N THR A 163 13.88 -0.01 0.29
CA THR A 163 14.48 0.09 1.63
C THR A 163 14.35 -1.24 2.37
N ASN A 164 15.22 -1.45 3.34
CA ASN A 164 15.23 -2.67 4.15
C ASN A 164 15.33 -3.95 3.28
N LEU A 165 16.25 -3.96 2.33
CA LEU A 165 16.50 -5.08 1.44
C LEU A 165 17.23 -6.21 2.19
N ASN A 166 16.47 -7.14 2.76
CA ASN A 166 16.98 -8.29 3.51
C ASN A 166 17.25 -9.53 2.64
N VAL A 167 16.97 -9.45 1.34
CA VAL A 167 17.14 -10.55 0.39
C VAL A 167 18.54 -10.50 -0.23
N ARG A 168 19.18 -11.68 -0.29
CA ARG A 168 20.46 -11.92 -0.97
C ARG A 168 20.34 -13.15 -1.85
N VAL A 169 21.23 -13.27 -2.84
CA VAL A 169 21.35 -14.52 -3.61
C VAL A 169 21.63 -15.67 -2.64
N GLY A 170 20.87 -16.75 -2.78
CA GLY A 170 20.93 -17.88 -1.87
C GLY A 170 19.95 -17.82 -0.68
N SER A 171 19.32 -16.66 -0.42
CA SER A 171 18.29 -16.55 0.63
C SER A 171 17.07 -17.39 0.29
N GLN A 172 16.49 -18.05 1.28
CA GLN A 172 15.19 -18.70 1.15
C GLN A 172 14.08 -17.69 1.47
N VAL A 173 13.15 -17.49 0.54
CA VAL A 173 11.95 -16.67 0.74
C VAL A 173 10.72 -17.56 0.86
N VAL A 174 9.76 -17.11 1.66
CA VAL A 174 8.51 -17.83 1.92
C VAL A 174 7.35 -16.99 1.37
N ALA A 175 6.40 -17.65 0.72
CA ALA A 175 5.19 -17.00 0.20
C ALA A 175 4.47 -16.20 1.31
N ASN A 176 3.98 -15.02 0.96
CA ASN A 176 3.27 -14.09 1.84
C ASN A 176 4.08 -13.56 3.06
N SER A 177 5.41 -13.72 3.06
CA SER A 177 6.29 -13.10 4.05
C SER A 177 6.97 -11.86 3.44
N PRO A 178 6.91 -10.67 4.08
CA PRO A 178 7.53 -9.48 3.54
C PRO A 178 9.05 -9.59 3.56
N VAL A 179 9.69 -9.21 2.47
CA VAL A 179 11.15 -9.36 2.28
C VAL A 179 11.84 -8.06 1.92
N VAL A 180 11.11 -7.09 1.37
CA VAL A 180 11.60 -5.78 0.95
C VAL A 180 10.51 -4.75 1.22
N ALA A 181 10.89 -3.54 1.60
CA ALA A 181 9.98 -2.41 1.68
C ALA A 181 10.21 -1.46 0.49
N LEU A 182 9.13 -0.99 -0.11
CA LEU A 182 9.12 0.00 -1.19
C LEU A 182 8.38 1.24 -0.70
N ILE A 183 9.06 2.38 -0.68
CA ILE A 183 8.45 3.68 -0.37
C ILE A 183 7.92 4.26 -1.67
N ASP A 184 6.62 4.50 -1.74
CA ASP A 184 5.97 5.10 -2.90
C ASP A 184 6.36 6.58 -3.04
N GLU A 185 7.03 6.92 -4.14
CA GLU A 185 7.54 8.26 -4.42
C GLU A 185 6.44 9.33 -4.49
N ASN A 186 5.22 8.96 -4.90
CA ASN A 186 4.11 9.87 -5.10
C ASN A 186 3.20 10.02 -3.88
N SER A 187 3.59 9.43 -2.74
CA SER A 187 2.70 9.32 -1.59
C SER A 187 3.13 10.12 -0.37
N PHE A 188 4.14 10.97 -0.47
CA PHE A 188 4.66 11.71 0.68
C PHE A 188 3.64 12.71 1.26
N TRP A 189 3.59 12.76 2.58
CA TRP A 189 2.88 13.78 3.36
C TRP A 189 3.66 14.13 4.61
N ILE A 190 3.27 15.21 5.26
CA ILE A 190 3.80 15.58 6.57
C ILE A 190 2.72 15.28 7.62
N GLU A 191 3.06 14.53 8.62
CA GLU A 191 2.20 14.22 9.76
C GLU A 191 2.64 15.05 10.95
N GLY A 192 1.82 16.01 11.36
CA GLY A 192 2.09 16.88 12.51
C GLY A 192 1.24 16.52 13.70
N TYR A 193 1.85 16.45 14.88
CA TYR A 193 1.16 16.13 16.12
C TYR A 193 0.84 17.41 16.89
N PHE A 194 -0.42 17.81 16.87
CA PHE A 194 -0.93 19.00 17.56
C PHE A 194 -1.63 18.63 18.86
N LYS A 195 -1.61 19.52 19.85
CA LYS A 195 -2.40 19.34 21.06
C LYS A 195 -3.88 19.44 20.73
N GLU A 196 -4.71 18.62 21.37
CA GLU A 196 -6.17 18.67 21.17
C GLU A 196 -6.77 20.05 21.42
N THR A 197 -6.15 20.83 22.34
CA THR A 197 -6.55 22.22 22.65
C THR A 197 -6.37 23.17 21.48
N ASP A 198 -5.43 22.88 20.57
CA ASP A 198 -5.03 23.75 19.48
C ASP A 198 -5.82 23.45 18.19
N LEU A 199 -6.58 22.34 18.19
CA LEU A 199 -7.32 21.88 17.01
C LEU A 199 -8.65 22.62 16.79
N ALA A 200 -9.14 23.34 17.80
CA ALA A 200 -10.38 24.09 17.67
C ALA A 200 -10.32 25.11 16.51
N GLY A 201 -11.23 24.98 15.55
CA GLY A 201 -11.31 25.86 14.38
C GLY A 201 -10.33 25.53 13.26
N ILE A 202 -9.64 24.39 13.30
CA ILE A 202 -8.87 23.85 12.16
C ILE A 202 -9.81 23.02 11.30
N ALA A 203 -9.78 23.29 9.99
CA ALA A 203 -10.57 22.56 9.00
C ALA A 203 -9.68 21.91 7.92
N PRO A 204 -10.14 20.82 7.27
CA PRO A 204 -9.53 20.35 6.05
C PRO A 204 -9.47 21.49 5.00
N SER A 205 -8.39 21.56 4.26
CA SER A 205 -8.03 22.60 3.27
C SER A 205 -7.44 23.89 3.86
N ASP A 206 -7.36 24.08 5.18
CA ASP A 206 -6.59 25.19 5.74
C ASP A 206 -5.15 25.13 5.27
N ARG A 207 -4.55 26.31 5.10
CA ARG A 207 -3.14 26.40 4.66
C ARG A 207 -2.21 25.98 5.78
N ALA A 208 -1.15 25.31 5.42
CA ALA A 208 -0.08 24.97 6.35
C ALA A 208 1.27 25.35 5.73
N THR A 209 2.13 25.92 6.56
CA THR A 209 3.53 26.14 6.22
C THR A 209 4.35 25.08 6.92
N VAL A 210 5.15 24.35 6.16
CA VAL A 210 6.01 23.27 6.64
C VAL A 210 7.46 23.68 6.44
N THR A 211 8.26 23.51 7.47
CA THR A 211 9.73 23.72 7.42
C THR A 211 10.41 22.45 7.87
N LEU A 212 11.26 21.90 7.02
CA LEU A 212 12.04 20.70 7.35
C LEU A 212 13.25 21.08 8.19
N LEU A 213 13.58 20.27 9.19
CA LEU A 213 14.75 20.51 10.04
C LEU A 213 16.07 20.49 9.23
N MET A 214 16.12 19.72 8.15
CA MET A 214 17.27 19.63 7.25
C MET A 214 17.45 20.89 6.38
N HIS A 215 16.35 21.64 6.09
CA HIS A 215 16.30 22.83 5.26
C HIS A 215 15.39 23.85 5.96
N ASP A 216 15.91 24.50 6.99
CA ASP A 216 15.17 25.43 7.85
C ASP A 216 14.94 26.79 7.18
N ASP A 217 15.66 27.08 6.12
CA ASP A 217 15.57 28.28 5.25
C ASP A 217 14.44 28.18 4.22
N VAL A 218 13.90 26.96 3.94
CA VAL A 218 12.87 26.74 2.91
C VAL A 218 11.51 26.46 3.57
N ALA A 219 10.59 27.41 3.42
CA ALA A 219 9.20 27.24 3.82
C ALA A 219 8.40 26.60 2.69
N LEU A 220 7.89 25.38 2.91
CA LEU A 220 7.06 24.66 1.97
C LEU A 220 5.59 24.95 2.24
N GLU A 221 4.85 25.29 1.21
CA GLU A 221 3.41 25.50 1.31
C GLU A 221 2.67 24.16 1.16
N GLY A 222 1.69 23.96 2.02
CA GLY A 222 0.84 22.79 2.01
C GLY A 222 -0.59 23.08 2.45
N LYS A 223 -1.42 22.07 2.42
CA LYS A 223 -2.80 22.11 2.88
C LYS A 223 -3.10 20.95 3.82
N ILE A 224 -3.95 21.18 4.79
CA ILE A 224 -4.45 20.13 5.66
C ILE A 224 -5.33 19.20 4.83
N LYS A 225 -4.92 17.94 4.74
CA LYS A 225 -5.68 16.90 4.08
C LYS A 225 -6.72 16.28 5.01
N SER A 226 -6.32 15.99 6.24
CA SER A 226 -7.20 15.39 7.25
C SER A 226 -6.64 15.58 8.66
N ILE A 227 -7.54 15.54 9.63
CA ILE A 227 -7.24 15.48 11.07
C ILE A 227 -7.58 14.06 11.52
N GLY A 228 -6.71 13.43 12.30
CA GLY A 228 -6.91 12.07 12.79
C GLY A 228 -8.11 11.95 13.71
N PHE A 229 -8.95 10.94 13.45
CA PHE A 229 -10.15 10.67 14.29
C PHE A 229 -9.85 9.79 15.51
N GLY A 230 -8.65 9.24 15.61
CA GLY A 230 -8.28 8.36 16.72
C GLY A 230 -6.78 8.29 16.93
N ILE A 231 -6.42 8.08 18.19
CA ILE A 231 -5.05 7.79 18.60
C ILE A 231 -5.05 6.48 19.39
N ALA A 232 -4.05 5.62 19.15
CA ALA A 232 -3.84 4.46 19.98
C ALA A 232 -3.27 4.90 21.34
N LYS A 233 -3.91 4.52 22.43
CA LYS A 233 -3.34 4.70 23.77
C LYS A 233 -2.20 3.70 23.94
N LYS A 234 -1.02 4.18 24.32
CA LYS A 234 0.20 3.37 24.50
C LYS A 234 0.05 2.30 25.61
N ASP A 235 -0.92 2.47 26.49
CA ASP A 235 -1.16 1.62 27.67
C ASP A 235 -2.39 0.69 27.53
N GLY A 236 -3.02 0.69 26.35
CA GLY A 236 -4.16 -0.18 26.06
C GLY A 236 -3.71 -1.48 25.37
N ILE A 237 -3.22 -2.44 26.15
CA ILE A 237 -3.18 -3.82 25.67
C ILE A 237 -4.64 -4.26 25.58
N THR A 238 -5.18 -4.39 24.38
CA THR A 238 -6.40 -5.14 24.14
C THR A 238 -6.09 -6.57 24.54
N GLY A 239 -6.63 -7.02 25.67
CA GLY A 239 -6.57 -8.42 26.03
C GLY A 239 -7.23 -9.29 24.95
N ASN A 240 -6.96 -10.58 24.94
CA ASN A 240 -7.56 -11.54 24.01
C ASN A 240 -9.11 -11.54 24.00
N ASP A 241 -9.74 -10.88 24.98
CA ASP A 241 -11.19 -10.84 25.16
C ASP A 241 -11.86 -9.61 24.53
N LEU A 242 -11.13 -8.82 23.73
CA LEU A 242 -11.63 -7.59 23.07
C LEU A 242 -12.19 -6.53 24.02
N LEU A 243 -12.01 -6.69 25.33
CA LEU A 243 -12.44 -5.72 26.32
C LEU A 243 -11.34 -4.69 26.60
N PRO A 244 -11.67 -3.39 26.71
CA PRO A 244 -10.69 -2.37 27.02
C PRO A 244 -10.14 -2.56 28.42
N THR A 245 -8.83 -2.72 28.56
CA THR A 245 -8.17 -2.73 29.87
C THR A 245 -8.21 -1.33 30.45
N VAL A 246 -9.00 -1.12 31.47
CA VAL A 246 -9.07 0.15 32.20
C VAL A 246 -7.94 0.18 33.22
N ASN A 247 -6.94 1.02 32.97
CA ASN A 247 -5.87 1.24 33.96
C ASN A 247 -6.41 2.17 35.06
N PRO A 248 -6.50 1.77 36.33
CA PRO A 248 -7.07 2.57 37.40
C PRO A 248 -6.17 3.73 37.88
N ASN A 249 -5.07 3.98 37.21
CA ASN A 249 -4.15 5.06 37.57
C ASN A 249 -4.76 6.43 37.23
N PHE A 250 -5.26 7.14 38.21
CA PHE A 250 -5.62 8.56 38.12
C PHE A 250 -4.34 9.38 37.90
N GLN A 251 -4.13 9.82 36.67
CA GLN A 251 -3.13 10.85 36.43
C GLN A 251 -3.64 12.17 37.05
N TRP A 252 -2.96 12.65 38.08
CA TRP A 252 -3.26 13.92 38.77
C TRP A 252 -3.28 15.12 37.79
N ILE A 253 -2.46 15.06 36.73
CA ILE A 253 -2.38 16.09 35.69
C ILE A 253 -2.85 15.46 34.37
N ARG A 254 -3.95 15.95 33.82
CA ARG A 254 -4.42 15.59 32.47
C ARG A 254 -3.59 16.40 31.47
N LEU A 255 -2.67 15.75 30.80
CA LEU A 255 -1.95 16.33 29.67
C LEU A 255 -2.84 16.24 28.41
N ALA A 256 -2.89 17.33 27.63
CA ALA A 256 -3.55 17.35 26.34
C ALA A 256 -2.95 16.26 25.43
N GLN A 257 -3.82 15.48 24.82
CA GLN A 257 -3.40 14.46 23.86
C GLN A 257 -2.90 15.10 22.58
N ARG A 258 -2.04 14.40 21.85
CA ARG A 258 -1.55 14.84 20.56
C ARG A 258 -2.32 14.14 19.45
N ILE A 259 -2.95 14.91 18.61
CA ILE A 259 -3.76 14.43 17.49
C ILE A 259 -2.95 14.59 16.18
N PRO A 260 -2.82 13.56 15.36
CA PRO A 260 -2.12 13.66 14.08
C PRO A 260 -2.94 14.47 13.07
N VAL A 261 -2.28 15.44 12.44
CA VAL A 261 -2.81 16.23 11.33
C VAL A 261 -1.98 15.94 10.09
N LYS A 262 -2.62 15.48 9.03
CA LYS A 262 -1.99 15.16 7.77
C LYS A 262 -1.98 16.38 6.85
N VAL A 263 -0.79 16.82 6.46
CA VAL A 263 -0.56 17.94 5.56
C VAL A 263 0.04 17.42 4.25
N THR A 264 -0.56 17.78 3.13
CA THR A 264 -0.01 17.55 1.79
C THR A 264 0.66 18.80 1.28
N LEU A 265 1.85 18.67 0.71
CA LEU A 265 2.58 19.76 0.08
C LEU A 265 1.97 20.08 -1.29
N ASN A 266 1.86 21.36 -1.63
CA ASN A 266 1.32 21.79 -2.94
C ASN A 266 2.34 21.52 -4.05
N GLU A 267 3.59 21.93 -3.82
CA GLU A 267 4.70 21.74 -4.75
C GLU A 267 5.93 21.27 -4.01
N MET A 268 6.69 20.39 -4.62
CA MET A 268 7.94 19.89 -4.09
C MET A 268 9.09 20.50 -4.90
N PRO A 269 10.02 21.23 -4.27
CA PRO A 269 11.23 21.70 -4.95
C PRO A 269 12.01 20.51 -5.54
N LYS A 270 12.49 20.65 -6.77
CA LYS A 270 13.19 19.56 -7.49
C LYS A 270 14.46 19.08 -6.79
N ASP A 271 15.07 19.95 -6.01
CA ASP A 271 16.32 19.67 -5.28
C ASP A 271 16.08 19.07 -3.88
N LEU A 272 14.82 18.94 -3.47
CA LEU A 272 14.45 18.44 -2.15
C LEU A 272 14.03 16.96 -2.22
N GLN A 273 14.85 16.07 -1.70
CA GLN A 273 14.50 14.66 -1.55
C GLN A 273 13.90 14.40 -0.17
N LEU A 274 12.59 14.16 -0.12
CA LEU A 274 11.94 13.74 1.12
C LEU A 274 12.31 12.30 1.47
N ARG A 275 12.52 12.07 2.76
CA ARG A 275 12.74 10.73 3.30
C ARG A 275 11.77 10.50 4.46
N VAL A 276 11.20 9.32 4.53
CA VAL A 276 10.33 8.93 5.65
C VAL A 276 11.13 9.04 6.95
N GLY A 277 10.52 9.66 7.96
CA GLY A 277 11.15 9.88 9.26
C GLY A 277 11.85 11.24 9.43
N MET A 278 12.01 12.06 8.38
CA MET A 278 12.54 13.41 8.52
C MET A 278 11.64 14.26 9.41
N THR A 279 12.25 15.06 10.29
CA THR A 279 11.54 15.97 11.19
C THR A 279 11.13 17.25 10.47
N ALA A 280 9.91 17.72 10.77
CA ALA A 280 9.35 18.93 10.22
C ALA A 280 8.69 19.78 11.32
N SER A 281 8.71 21.10 11.13
CA SER A 281 7.88 22.05 11.87
C SER A 281 6.69 22.44 11.00
N ILE A 282 5.50 22.52 11.59
CA ILE A 282 4.27 22.84 10.87
C ILE A 282 3.58 24.00 11.57
N LYS A 283 3.22 25.01 10.80
CA LYS A 283 2.37 26.12 11.22
C LYS A 283 1.11 26.13 10.38
N ILE A 284 -0.04 26.09 11.04
CA ILE A 284 -1.36 26.14 10.39
C ILE A 284 -1.84 27.58 10.40
N ILE A 285 -2.37 28.04 9.27
CA ILE A 285 -2.96 29.35 9.10
C ILE A 285 -4.46 29.13 8.95
N LYS A 286 -5.21 29.43 10.00
CA LYS A 286 -6.68 29.35 10.00
C LYS A 286 -7.26 30.41 9.07
N HIS A 287 -8.33 30.05 8.41
CA HIS A 287 -9.13 30.97 7.58
C HIS A 287 -9.99 31.88 8.43
#